data_b2db77d39a6ff5112223cc38deec2463
#
_entry.id   b2db77d39a6ff5112223cc38deec2463
#
_cell.length_a   1.000
_cell.length_b   1.000
_cell.length_c   1.000
_cell.angle_alpha   90.00
_cell.angle_beta   90.00
_cell.angle_gamma   90.00
#
_symmetry.space_group_name_H-M   'P 1'
#
loop_
_entity.id
_entity.type
_entity.pdbx_description
1 polymer ?
#
loop_
_entity_poly.entity_id
_entity_poly.type
_entity_poly.pdbx_seq_one_letter_code
_entity_poly.pdbx_strand_id
1 'polypeptide(L)'
;MFYRQQELAAKQLELLVEAFPERKRVAVLWDSVSEDTFHAAEHAASSMSLSLDSFKLDNSPYDFEAAFQNMSQGGPKALLVLSSPLFTPHRAQIAELAIRFHLPAMFIFRTYVEAGGLMSYGVDVALMYQRAASYVAKILRGAQPADLPVDQADKFHFALNLKAAKALGITLPTSILLRADEVIE
;
A
#
# COMPACT_ATOMS: atom_id res chain seq x y z
N MET A 1 -8.86 10.84 -14.14
CA MET A 1 -8.41 9.45 -13.89
C MET A 1 -8.52 9.18 -12.40
N PHE A 2 -9.09 8.08 -11.98
CA PHE A 2 -9.26 7.72 -10.57
C PHE A 2 -9.09 6.21 -10.39
N TYR A 3 -8.87 5.77 -9.15
CA TYR A 3 -8.88 4.36 -8.75
C TYR A 3 -9.60 4.19 -7.42
N ARG A 4 -10.21 3.02 -7.22
CA ARG A 4 -11.01 2.73 -6.03
C ARG A 4 -10.12 2.25 -4.90
N GLN A 5 -9.66 3.17 -4.07
CA GLN A 5 -8.76 2.87 -2.94
C GLN A 5 -9.38 1.88 -1.95
N GLN A 6 -10.68 1.95 -1.75
CA GLN A 6 -11.43 1.07 -0.84
C GLN A 6 -11.35 -0.41 -1.28
N GLU A 7 -11.51 -0.68 -2.59
CA GLU A 7 -11.39 -2.04 -3.14
C GLU A 7 -9.95 -2.55 -3.06
N LEU A 8 -8.97 -1.66 -3.22
CA LEU A 8 -7.56 -1.99 -3.10
C LEU A 8 -7.17 -2.39 -1.68
N ALA A 9 -7.69 -1.71 -0.65
CA ALA A 9 -7.39 -2.04 0.74
C ALA A 9 -7.82 -3.48 1.10
N ALA A 10 -8.98 -3.91 0.61
CA ALA A 10 -9.42 -5.30 0.78
C ALA A 10 -8.45 -6.29 0.13
N LYS A 11 -8.01 -6.00 -1.12
CA LYS A 11 -7.08 -6.86 -1.84
C LYS A 11 -5.68 -6.89 -1.22
N GLN A 12 -5.23 -5.77 -0.70
CA GLN A 12 -3.97 -5.68 0.05
C GLN A 12 -4.00 -6.54 1.32
N LEU A 13 -5.13 -6.53 2.06
CA LEU A 13 -5.32 -7.41 3.23
C LEU A 13 -5.35 -8.89 2.84
N GLU A 14 -6.05 -9.27 1.74
CA GLU A 14 -6.03 -10.64 1.23
C GLU A 14 -4.60 -11.13 0.94
N LEU A 15 -3.81 -10.31 0.22
CA LEU A 15 -2.42 -10.65 -0.10
C LEU A 15 -1.55 -10.75 1.15
N LEU A 16 -1.78 -9.87 2.13
CA LEU A 16 -1.06 -9.89 3.40
C LEU A 16 -1.36 -11.16 4.20
N VAL A 17 -2.64 -11.59 4.24
CA VAL A 17 -3.06 -12.84 4.88
C VAL A 17 -2.53 -14.06 4.14
N GLU A 18 -2.54 -14.05 2.82
CA GLU A 18 -1.97 -15.14 2.02
C GLU A 18 -0.46 -15.28 2.25
N ALA A 19 0.25 -14.15 2.36
CA ALA A 19 1.68 -14.13 2.65
C ALA A 19 1.98 -14.58 4.10
N PHE A 20 1.11 -14.27 5.05
CA PHE A 20 1.31 -14.48 6.50
C PHE A 20 0.04 -14.96 7.19
N PRO A 21 -0.42 -16.21 6.94
CA PRO A 21 -1.72 -16.69 7.44
C PRO A 21 -1.82 -16.78 8.96
N GLU A 22 -0.69 -16.86 9.65
CA GLU A 22 -0.62 -16.85 11.12
C GLU A 22 -0.74 -15.46 11.74
N ARG A 23 -0.58 -14.39 10.94
CA ARG A 23 -0.56 -13.00 11.42
C ARG A 23 -1.96 -12.38 11.34
N LYS A 24 -2.80 -12.70 12.31
CA LYS A 24 -4.21 -12.26 12.34
C LYS A 24 -4.43 -10.85 12.89
N ARG A 25 -3.38 -10.20 13.38
CA ARG A 25 -3.45 -8.85 13.92
C ARG A 25 -2.56 -7.92 13.10
N VAL A 26 -3.17 -6.92 12.46
CA VAL A 26 -2.54 -6.03 11.48
C VAL A 26 -2.63 -4.59 11.96
N ALA A 27 -1.48 -3.91 12.07
CA ALA A 27 -1.46 -2.47 12.26
C ALA A 27 -1.89 -1.78 10.96
N VAL A 28 -2.65 -0.71 11.06
CA VAL A 28 -2.98 0.14 9.92
C VAL A 28 -2.47 1.55 10.19
N LEU A 29 -1.49 1.99 9.40
CA LEU A 29 -0.98 3.36 9.44
C LEU A 29 -1.76 4.22 8.46
N TRP A 30 -2.38 5.28 8.95
CA TRP A 30 -3.27 6.11 8.17
C TRP A 30 -3.36 7.55 8.70
N ASP A 31 -4.01 8.44 7.96
CA ASP A 31 -4.29 9.82 8.34
C ASP A 31 -5.71 10.23 7.89
N SER A 32 -6.13 11.45 8.21
CA SER A 32 -7.47 11.95 7.88
C SER A 32 -7.80 11.91 6.38
N VAL A 33 -6.79 11.94 5.49
CA VAL A 33 -7.01 11.86 4.04
C VAL A 33 -7.44 10.45 3.61
N SER A 34 -7.07 9.42 4.36
CA SER A 34 -7.35 8.02 4.07
C SER A 34 -8.45 7.39 4.95
N GLU A 35 -9.27 8.21 5.63
CA GLU A 35 -10.30 7.75 6.58
C GLU A 35 -11.33 6.79 5.94
N ASP A 36 -11.88 7.15 4.76
CA ASP A 36 -12.81 6.27 4.04
C ASP A 36 -12.18 4.93 3.66
N THR A 37 -10.88 4.96 3.32
CA THR A 37 -10.12 3.74 2.99
C THR A 37 -9.88 2.88 4.24
N PHE A 38 -9.65 3.53 5.40
CA PHE A 38 -9.52 2.84 6.67
C PHE A 38 -10.80 2.11 7.04
N HIS A 39 -11.97 2.75 6.95
CA HIS A 39 -13.26 2.10 7.22
C HIS A 39 -13.56 0.96 6.25
N ALA A 40 -13.18 1.10 4.98
CA ALA A 40 -13.29 0.00 4.02
C ALA A 40 -12.37 -1.19 4.39
N ALA A 41 -11.15 -0.91 4.88
CA ALA A 41 -10.25 -1.94 5.37
C ALA A 41 -10.81 -2.66 6.62
N GLU A 42 -11.42 -1.93 7.56
CA GLU A 42 -12.09 -2.52 8.74
C GLU A 42 -13.21 -3.48 8.33
N HIS A 43 -14.05 -3.05 7.39
CA HIS A 43 -15.12 -3.89 6.87
C HIS A 43 -14.59 -5.17 6.20
N ALA A 44 -13.55 -5.04 5.36
CA ALA A 44 -12.92 -6.18 4.71
C ALA A 44 -12.26 -7.13 5.73
N ALA A 45 -11.54 -6.59 6.72
CA ALA A 45 -10.86 -7.36 7.77
C ALA A 45 -11.85 -8.23 8.57
N SER A 46 -13.05 -7.70 8.84
CA SER A 46 -14.10 -8.44 9.56
C SER A 46 -14.49 -9.74 8.84
N SER A 47 -14.55 -9.72 7.50
CA SER A 47 -14.84 -10.91 6.69
C SER A 47 -13.70 -11.93 6.63
N MET A 48 -12.48 -11.50 6.92
CA MET A 48 -11.25 -12.31 6.89
C MET A 48 -10.80 -12.79 8.28
N SER A 49 -11.60 -12.53 9.33
CA SER A 49 -11.24 -12.82 10.72
C SER A 49 -9.90 -12.18 11.13
N LEU A 50 -9.66 -10.96 10.66
CA LEU A 50 -8.51 -10.13 11.02
C LEU A 50 -8.90 -9.10 12.09
N SER A 51 -7.96 -8.79 12.98
CA SER A 51 -8.05 -7.65 13.89
C SER A 51 -7.17 -6.53 13.34
N LEU A 52 -7.73 -5.34 13.18
CA LEU A 52 -6.97 -4.15 12.80
C LEU A 52 -6.69 -3.28 14.03
N ASP A 53 -5.43 -2.90 14.19
CA ASP A 53 -5.01 -1.90 15.17
C ASP A 53 -4.81 -0.57 14.44
N SER A 54 -5.59 0.44 14.79
CA SER A 54 -5.57 1.76 14.18
C SER A 54 -4.41 2.62 14.71
N PHE A 55 -3.58 3.11 13.81
CA PHE A 55 -2.51 4.08 14.09
C PHE A 55 -2.69 5.30 13.21
N LYS A 56 -3.59 6.18 13.65
CA LYS A 56 -3.88 7.45 12.98
C LYS A 56 -2.82 8.50 13.29
N LEU A 57 -2.34 9.18 12.25
CA LEU A 57 -1.46 10.34 12.37
C LEU A 57 -2.26 11.60 12.04
N ASP A 58 -2.55 12.44 13.06
CA ASP A 58 -3.45 13.59 12.92
C ASP A 58 -2.71 14.92 12.70
N ASN A 59 -1.46 15.04 13.15
CA ASN A 59 -0.73 16.32 13.17
C ASN A 59 0.58 16.24 12.38
N SER A 60 0.74 17.13 11.41
CA SER A 60 2.02 17.30 10.71
C SER A 60 2.92 18.29 11.50
N PRO A 61 4.25 18.05 11.60
CA PRO A 61 4.96 16.90 11.01
C PRO A 61 4.65 15.60 11.74
N TYR A 62 4.46 14.51 10.96
CA TYR A 62 4.14 13.20 11.51
C TYR A 62 5.33 12.57 12.23
N ASP A 63 5.11 12.09 13.44
CA ASP A 63 6.10 11.30 14.19
C ASP A 63 5.94 9.80 13.87
N PHE A 64 6.53 9.40 12.73
CA PHE A 64 6.53 8.00 12.31
C PHE A 64 7.28 7.11 13.31
N GLU A 65 8.36 7.60 13.94
CA GLU A 65 9.13 6.84 14.91
C GLU A 65 8.28 6.43 16.11
N ALA A 66 7.58 7.40 16.72
CA ALA A 66 6.68 7.12 17.84
C ALA A 66 5.53 6.18 17.44
N ALA A 67 4.97 6.33 16.22
CA ALA A 67 3.93 5.45 15.73
C ALA A 67 4.42 3.99 15.65
N PHE A 68 5.61 3.75 15.08
CA PHE A 68 6.18 2.40 14.97
C PHE A 68 6.61 1.82 16.32
N GLN A 69 7.11 2.64 17.25
CA GLN A 69 7.37 2.21 18.62
C GLN A 69 6.09 1.72 19.30
N ASN A 70 4.99 2.46 19.17
CA ASN A 70 3.69 2.07 19.73
C ASN A 70 3.16 0.78 19.07
N MET A 71 3.31 0.61 17.75
CA MET A 71 2.97 -0.63 17.04
C MET A 71 3.73 -1.83 17.60
N SER A 72 5.03 -1.67 17.86
CA SER A 72 5.86 -2.77 18.36
C SER A 72 5.46 -3.25 19.76
N GLN A 73 4.94 -2.35 20.60
CA GLN A 73 4.44 -2.66 21.95
C GLN A 73 3.02 -3.24 21.93
N GLY A 74 2.21 -2.84 20.94
CA GLY A 74 0.80 -3.21 20.84
C GLY A 74 0.51 -4.64 20.40
N GLY A 75 1.50 -5.33 19.80
CA GLY A 75 1.39 -6.74 19.38
C GLY A 75 0.93 -7.03 17.95
N PRO A 76 0.65 -6.05 17.04
CA PRO A 76 0.42 -6.38 15.64
C PRO A 76 1.66 -7.06 15.05
N LYS A 77 1.43 -7.94 14.06
CA LYS A 77 2.49 -8.77 13.46
C LYS A 77 2.69 -8.49 11.97
N ALA A 78 1.89 -7.59 11.40
CA ALA A 78 1.98 -7.11 10.04
C ALA A 78 1.48 -5.66 9.98
N LEU A 79 1.78 -4.94 8.90
CA LEU A 79 1.45 -3.54 8.71
C LEU A 79 0.78 -3.33 7.34
N LEU A 80 -0.32 -2.60 7.33
CA LEU A 80 -0.91 -2.00 6.14
C LEU A 80 -0.70 -0.48 6.20
N VAL A 81 -0.06 0.10 5.20
CA VAL A 81 0.11 1.55 5.07
C VAL A 81 -0.87 2.06 4.03
N LEU A 82 -1.85 2.84 4.46
CA LEU A 82 -2.84 3.40 3.55
C LEU A 82 -2.27 4.57 2.74
N SER A 83 -2.90 4.83 1.61
CA SER A 83 -2.48 5.88 0.70
C SER A 83 -2.71 7.26 1.31
N SER A 84 -1.62 8.02 1.46
CA SER A 84 -1.68 9.44 1.77
C SER A 84 -0.62 10.19 0.95
N PRO A 85 -0.98 11.34 0.34
CA PRO A 85 0.00 12.23 -0.29
C PRO A 85 1.07 12.72 0.70
N LEU A 86 0.74 12.77 2.00
CA LEU A 86 1.65 13.22 3.06
C LEU A 86 2.64 12.14 3.47
N PHE A 87 2.34 10.86 3.24
CA PHE A 87 3.26 9.74 3.52
C PHE A 87 4.26 9.52 2.39
N THR A 88 3.88 9.82 1.15
CA THR A 88 4.72 9.53 -0.04
C THR A 88 6.12 10.15 0.02
N PRO A 89 6.33 11.40 0.47
CA PRO A 89 7.66 11.96 0.65
C PRO A 89 8.52 11.21 1.68
N HIS A 90 7.89 10.54 2.64
CA HIS A 90 8.52 9.79 3.72
C HIS A 90 8.62 8.29 3.47
N ARG A 91 8.37 7.82 2.24
CA ARG A 91 8.33 6.39 1.88
C ARG A 91 9.57 5.60 2.30
N ALA A 92 10.75 6.19 2.17
CA ALA A 92 12.01 5.54 2.57
C ALA A 92 12.08 5.36 4.08
N GLN A 93 11.73 6.40 4.84
CA GLN A 93 11.67 6.34 6.32
C GLN A 93 10.65 5.31 6.79
N ILE A 94 9.45 5.29 6.21
CA ILE A 94 8.38 4.35 6.58
C ILE A 94 8.80 2.91 6.26
N ALA A 95 9.43 2.67 5.10
CA ALA A 95 9.94 1.36 4.71
C ALA A 95 11.07 0.88 5.65
N GLU A 96 12.03 1.75 6.00
CA GLU A 96 13.10 1.47 6.95
C GLU A 96 12.54 1.12 8.34
N LEU A 97 11.60 1.92 8.84
CA LEU A 97 10.94 1.68 10.13
C LEU A 97 10.23 0.32 10.14
N ALA A 98 9.53 -0.04 9.07
CA ALA A 98 8.87 -1.34 8.97
C ALA A 98 9.86 -2.51 9.12
N ILE A 99 11.03 -2.41 8.47
CA ILE A 99 12.10 -3.40 8.62
C ILE A 99 12.67 -3.42 10.05
N ARG A 100 13.02 -2.24 10.59
CA ARG A 100 13.63 -2.10 11.92
C ARG A 100 12.73 -2.63 13.04
N PHE A 101 11.42 -2.43 12.93
CA PHE A 101 10.45 -2.93 13.90
C PHE A 101 9.89 -4.33 13.55
N HIS A 102 10.48 -5.04 12.57
CA HIS A 102 10.10 -6.40 12.16
C HIS A 102 8.61 -6.53 11.78
N LEU A 103 8.05 -5.50 11.15
CA LEU A 103 6.68 -5.48 10.64
C LEU A 103 6.67 -5.68 9.10
N PRO A 104 6.38 -6.88 8.59
CA PRO A 104 6.15 -7.05 7.17
C PRO A 104 5.00 -6.16 6.73
N ALA A 105 5.31 -5.28 5.78
CA ALA A 105 4.43 -4.18 5.40
C ALA A 105 3.93 -4.31 3.97
N MET A 106 2.63 -4.04 3.80
CA MET A 106 1.95 -3.86 2.52
C MET A 106 1.77 -2.36 2.26
N PHE A 107 2.16 -1.94 1.07
CA PHE A 107 2.04 -0.57 0.58
C PHE A 107 1.15 -0.51 -0.67
N ILE A 108 0.71 0.69 -1.04
CA ILE A 108 -0.06 0.87 -2.27
C ILE A 108 0.82 1.06 -3.51
N PHE A 109 2.00 1.70 -3.37
CA PHE A 109 2.82 2.05 -4.52
C PHE A 109 4.15 1.28 -4.54
N ARG A 110 4.55 0.85 -5.75
CA ARG A 110 5.83 0.23 -6.05
C ARG A 110 7.03 1.02 -5.50
N THR A 111 6.94 2.35 -5.48
CA THR A 111 8.01 3.24 -4.99
C THR A 111 8.39 3.03 -3.52
N TYR A 112 7.49 2.45 -2.70
CA TYR A 112 7.85 2.03 -1.34
C TYR A 112 8.69 0.75 -1.33
N VAL A 113 8.43 -0.18 -2.26
CA VAL A 113 9.20 -1.42 -2.42
C VAL A 113 10.59 -1.12 -2.94
N GLU A 114 10.71 -0.18 -3.89
CA GLU A 114 12.00 0.36 -4.37
C GLU A 114 12.80 1.04 -3.24
N ALA A 115 12.10 1.67 -2.31
CA ALA A 115 12.70 2.32 -1.14
C ALA A 115 13.04 1.34 0.01
N GLY A 116 12.88 0.02 -0.19
CA GLY A 116 13.21 -1.01 0.78
C GLY A 116 12.02 -1.66 1.48
N GLY A 117 10.78 -1.29 1.15
CA GLY A 117 9.57 -1.93 1.66
C GLY A 117 9.41 -3.36 1.14
N LEU A 118 8.61 -4.18 1.84
CA LEU A 118 8.48 -5.61 1.54
C LEU A 118 7.62 -5.90 0.31
N MET A 119 6.39 -5.36 0.28
CA MET A 119 5.42 -5.65 -0.78
C MET A 119 4.49 -4.46 -1.04
N SER A 120 4.05 -4.34 -2.28
CA SER A 120 3.05 -3.34 -2.65
C SER A 120 2.07 -3.92 -3.65
N TYR A 121 0.80 -3.54 -3.50
CA TYR A 121 -0.25 -3.82 -4.48
C TYR A 121 -1.08 -2.56 -4.71
N GLY A 122 -1.06 -2.07 -5.94
CA GLY A 122 -1.81 -0.86 -6.30
C GLY A 122 -1.70 -0.51 -7.77
N VAL A 123 -2.11 0.70 -8.12
CA VAL A 123 -2.11 1.15 -9.51
C VAL A 123 -0.70 1.42 -10.03
N ASP A 124 -0.48 1.13 -11.31
CA ASP A 124 0.72 1.57 -12.02
C ASP A 124 0.64 3.07 -12.30
N VAL A 125 1.33 3.83 -11.44
CA VAL A 125 1.34 5.30 -11.50
C VAL A 125 1.97 5.80 -12.82
N ALA A 126 3.01 5.12 -13.34
CA ALA A 126 3.66 5.50 -14.59
C ALA A 126 2.67 5.36 -15.78
N LEU A 127 1.94 4.25 -15.82
CA LEU A 127 0.89 4.04 -16.83
C LEU A 127 -0.24 5.08 -16.70
N MET A 128 -0.63 5.44 -15.48
CA MET A 128 -1.63 6.50 -15.26
C MET A 128 -1.15 7.84 -15.82
N TYR A 129 0.08 8.24 -15.62
CA TYR A 129 0.64 9.47 -16.19
C TYR A 129 0.73 9.41 -17.72
N GLN A 130 1.10 8.28 -18.32
CA GLN A 130 1.10 8.10 -19.78
C GLN A 130 -0.31 8.27 -20.36
N ARG A 131 -1.32 7.67 -19.71
CA ARG A 131 -2.72 7.84 -20.12
C ARG A 131 -3.16 9.31 -19.98
N ALA A 132 -2.84 9.97 -18.86
CA ALA A 132 -3.15 11.38 -18.68
C ALA A 132 -2.50 12.27 -19.76
N ALA A 133 -1.24 12.02 -20.11
CA ALA A 133 -0.57 12.73 -21.22
C ALA A 133 -1.29 12.54 -22.56
N SER A 134 -1.84 11.35 -22.83
CA SER A 134 -2.63 11.10 -24.03
C SER A 134 -3.93 11.94 -24.09
N TYR A 135 -4.57 12.16 -22.94
CA TYR A 135 -5.74 13.04 -22.83
C TYR A 135 -5.37 14.50 -23.09
N VAL A 136 -4.28 14.97 -22.49
CA VAL A 136 -3.75 16.31 -22.74
C VAL A 136 -3.49 16.51 -24.24
N ALA A 137 -2.83 15.55 -24.90
CA ALA A 137 -2.55 15.62 -26.33
C ALA A 137 -3.83 15.68 -27.19
N LYS A 138 -4.88 14.95 -26.83
CA LYS A 138 -6.19 15.00 -27.53
C LYS A 138 -6.84 16.38 -27.36
N ILE A 139 -6.84 16.93 -26.15
CA ILE A 139 -7.43 18.26 -25.86
C ILE A 139 -6.68 19.36 -26.63
N LEU A 140 -5.35 19.32 -26.63
CA LEU A 140 -4.52 20.27 -27.38
C LEU A 140 -4.74 20.19 -28.91
N ARG A 141 -5.23 19.03 -29.42
CA ARG A 141 -5.62 18.84 -30.82
C ARG A 141 -7.08 19.20 -31.09
N GLY A 142 -7.80 19.76 -30.13
CA GLY A 142 -9.17 20.26 -30.29
C GLY A 142 -10.27 19.33 -29.77
N ALA A 143 -9.97 18.19 -29.17
CA ALA A 143 -11.00 17.38 -28.54
C ALA A 143 -11.60 18.11 -27.31
N GLN A 144 -12.93 18.05 -27.18
CA GLN A 144 -13.59 18.62 -26.03
C GLN A 144 -13.43 17.70 -24.81
N PRO A 145 -13.08 18.20 -23.61
CA PRO A 145 -12.96 17.38 -22.41
C PRO A 145 -14.23 16.57 -22.09
N ALA A 146 -15.41 17.12 -22.40
CA ALA A 146 -16.70 16.47 -22.17
C ALA A 146 -16.92 15.23 -23.05
N ASP A 147 -16.25 15.13 -24.20
CA ASP A 147 -16.37 14.01 -25.13
C ASP A 147 -15.36 12.90 -24.83
N LEU A 148 -14.43 13.15 -23.91
CA LEU A 148 -13.43 12.14 -23.53
C LEU A 148 -14.00 11.21 -22.46
N PRO A 149 -13.82 9.88 -22.62
CA PRO A 149 -14.30 8.93 -21.62
C PRO A 149 -13.60 9.13 -20.27
N VAL A 150 -14.35 8.88 -19.20
CA VAL A 150 -13.74 8.80 -17.86
C VAL A 150 -12.84 7.57 -17.81
N ASP A 151 -11.55 7.78 -17.55
CA ASP A 151 -10.57 6.70 -17.49
C ASP A 151 -10.36 6.27 -16.03
N GLN A 152 -10.60 4.99 -15.77
CA GLN A 152 -10.34 4.34 -14.49
C GLN A 152 -9.14 3.42 -14.64
N ALA A 153 -8.27 3.42 -13.62
CA ALA A 153 -7.15 2.49 -13.59
C ALA A 153 -7.68 1.04 -13.51
N ASP A 154 -7.29 0.24 -14.49
CA ASP A 154 -7.67 -1.18 -14.66
C ASP A 154 -6.48 -2.13 -14.50
N LYS A 155 -5.27 -1.58 -14.45
CA LYS A 155 -4.05 -2.34 -14.24
C LYS A 155 -3.47 -2.06 -12.86
N PHE A 156 -3.34 -3.15 -12.11
CA PHE A 156 -2.71 -3.16 -10.80
C PHE A 156 -1.36 -3.85 -10.92
N HIS A 157 -0.44 -3.47 -10.06
CA HIS A 157 0.92 -3.99 -10.04
C HIS A 157 1.24 -4.51 -8.64
N PHE A 158 1.67 -5.77 -8.58
CA PHE A 158 2.10 -6.44 -7.36
C PHE A 158 3.62 -6.58 -7.37
N ALA A 159 4.31 -5.83 -6.50
CA ALA A 159 5.75 -5.88 -6.37
C ALA A 159 6.18 -6.43 -5.01
N LEU A 160 7.28 -7.18 -5.02
CA LEU A 160 7.91 -7.80 -3.85
C LEU A 160 9.39 -7.44 -3.79
N ASN A 161 9.95 -7.42 -2.56
CA ASN A 161 11.37 -7.19 -2.32
C ASN A 161 11.94 -8.33 -1.45
N LEU A 162 12.78 -9.17 -2.06
CA LEU A 162 13.40 -10.32 -1.37
C LEU A 162 14.51 -9.87 -0.41
N LYS A 163 15.17 -8.72 -0.64
CA LYS A 163 16.12 -8.15 0.33
C LYS A 163 15.39 -7.75 1.61
N ALA A 164 14.20 -7.14 1.49
CA ALA A 164 13.36 -6.80 2.63
C ALA A 164 12.87 -8.07 3.36
N ALA A 165 12.44 -9.10 2.62
CA ALA A 165 12.05 -10.39 3.21
C ALA A 165 13.21 -11.02 4.01
N LYS A 166 14.42 -11.03 3.44
CA LYS A 166 15.63 -11.50 4.11
C LYS A 166 15.97 -10.71 5.36
N ALA A 167 15.86 -9.37 5.30
CA ALA A 167 16.11 -8.49 6.45
C ALA A 167 15.10 -8.71 7.58
N LEU A 168 13.86 -9.06 7.25
CA LEU A 168 12.81 -9.43 8.20
C LEU A 168 12.94 -10.86 8.73
N GLY A 169 13.84 -11.68 8.16
CA GLY A 169 13.99 -13.10 8.49
C GLY A 169 12.80 -13.97 8.09
N ILE A 170 12.08 -13.59 7.01
CA ILE A 170 10.88 -14.28 6.54
C ILE A 170 11.10 -14.88 5.16
N THR A 171 10.37 -15.97 4.89
CA THR A 171 10.30 -16.61 3.57
C THR A 171 8.88 -16.39 3.04
N LEU A 172 8.77 -15.81 1.85
CA LEU A 172 7.47 -15.62 1.19
C LEU A 172 6.99 -16.94 0.57
N PRO A 173 5.70 -17.28 0.67
CA PRO A 173 5.14 -18.47 0.02
C PRO A 173 5.32 -18.42 -1.51
N THR A 174 5.50 -19.60 -2.12
CA THR A 174 5.60 -19.71 -3.58
C THR A 174 4.38 -19.16 -4.30
N SER A 175 3.17 -19.30 -3.72
CA SER A 175 1.94 -18.74 -4.27
C SER A 175 2.00 -17.20 -4.40
N ILE A 176 2.59 -16.52 -3.44
CA ILE A 176 2.79 -15.07 -3.46
C ILE A 176 3.85 -14.66 -4.49
N LEU A 177 4.96 -15.40 -4.56
CA LEU A 177 6.03 -15.13 -5.53
C LEU A 177 5.53 -15.27 -6.98
N LEU A 178 4.72 -16.30 -7.26
CA LEU A 178 4.16 -16.54 -8.61
C LEU A 178 3.10 -15.52 -9.03
N ARG A 179 2.53 -14.77 -8.09
CA ARG A 179 1.53 -13.71 -8.36
C ARG A 179 2.15 -12.35 -8.55
N ALA A 180 3.42 -12.18 -8.19
CA ALA A 180 4.10 -10.90 -8.32
C ALA A 180 4.38 -10.59 -9.81
N ASP A 181 4.07 -9.35 -10.20
CA ASP A 181 4.45 -8.80 -11.50
C ASP A 181 5.94 -8.41 -11.50
N GLU A 182 6.49 -8.13 -10.31
CA GLU A 182 7.90 -7.75 -10.13
C GLU A 182 8.45 -8.27 -8.81
N VAL A 183 9.68 -8.77 -8.87
CA VAL A 183 10.45 -9.20 -7.69
C VAL A 183 11.81 -8.49 -7.70
N ILE A 184 12.08 -7.69 -6.66
CA ILE A 184 13.37 -7.01 -6.44
C ILE A 184 14.26 -7.92 -5.60
N GLU A 185 15.46 -8.24 -6.13
CA GLU A 185 16.47 -9.10 -5.53
C GLU A 185 17.67 -8.30 -4.99
#